data_0ba7a774e23c6418ab0f54250318252b
#
_entry.id   0ba7a774e23c6418ab0f54250318252b
#
_cell.length_a   1.000
_cell.length_b   1.000
_cell.length_c   1.000
_cell.angle_alpha   90.00
_cell.angle_beta   90.00
_cell.angle_gamma   90.00
#
_symmetry.space_group_name_H-M   'P 1'
#
loop_
_entity.id
_entity.type
_entity.pdbx_description
1 polymer ?
#
loop_
_entity_poly.entity_id
_entity_poly.type
_entity_poly.pdbx_seq_one_letter_code
_entity_poly.pdbx_strand_id
1 'polypeptide(L)'
;MVLVDSSTYQLLQWHRFQNYYPSKDVKSTEPFYYEALGITPSLKSVKEKILRKGDHPFGNLPIVVLTAGNEKDLGYFTASMEHDWQSFQRQLSKTSNKSVQVNVKNSSHFIQIYQPEIIVDSIYDLIKKQPG
;
A
#
# COMPACT_ATOMS: atom_id res chain seq x y z
N MET A 1 -7.38 9.93 6.79
CA MET A 1 -7.33 8.48 6.50
C MET A 1 -5.92 7.98 6.72
N VAL A 2 -5.72 6.84 7.36
CA VAL A 2 -4.41 6.18 7.47
C VAL A 2 -4.40 4.95 6.56
N LEU A 3 -3.39 4.83 5.71
CA LEU A 3 -3.16 3.70 4.83
C LEU A 3 -1.88 2.99 5.30
N VAL A 4 -1.98 1.73 5.66
CA VAL A 4 -0.90 0.95 6.26
C VAL A 4 -0.36 -0.02 5.22
N ASP A 5 0.79 0.29 4.66
CA ASP A 5 1.50 -0.48 3.61
C ASP A 5 0.57 -1.06 2.54
N SER A 6 -0.31 -0.19 2.06
CA SER A 6 -1.49 -0.59 1.30
C SER A 6 -1.17 -0.91 -0.15
N SER A 7 -1.80 -1.96 -0.67
CA SER A 7 -1.76 -2.29 -2.08
C SER A 7 -2.30 -1.16 -2.95
N THR A 8 -1.68 -0.94 -4.09
CA THR A 8 -2.04 0.09 -5.06
C THR A 8 -2.41 -0.54 -6.40
N TYR A 9 -3.13 0.21 -7.26
CA TYR A 9 -3.47 -0.29 -8.58
C TYR A 9 -2.26 -0.54 -9.49
N GLN A 10 -1.10 0.03 -9.17
CA GLN A 10 0.16 -0.21 -9.88
C GLN A 10 0.61 -1.67 -9.79
N LEU A 11 0.19 -2.40 -8.75
CA LEU A 11 0.42 -3.84 -8.66
C LEU A 11 -0.11 -4.61 -9.87
N LEU A 12 -1.20 -4.15 -10.50
CA LEU A 12 -1.76 -4.77 -11.70
C LEU A 12 -0.82 -4.72 -12.91
N GLN A 13 0.11 -3.77 -12.92
CA GLN A 13 1.09 -3.57 -13.99
C GLN A 13 2.47 -4.09 -13.62
N TRP A 14 2.62 -4.58 -12.42
CA TRP A 14 3.91 -5.05 -11.93
C TRP A 14 4.18 -6.47 -12.43
N HIS A 15 4.98 -6.59 -13.48
CA HIS A 15 5.31 -7.86 -14.12
C HIS A 15 5.89 -8.90 -13.15
N ARG A 16 6.63 -8.46 -12.12
CA ARG A 16 7.21 -9.35 -11.12
C ARG A 16 6.14 -9.95 -10.22
N PHE A 17 5.12 -9.16 -9.88
CA PHE A 17 3.98 -9.64 -9.12
C PHE A 17 3.15 -10.63 -9.94
N GLN A 18 2.93 -10.35 -11.23
CA GLN A 18 2.23 -11.27 -12.14
C GLN A 18 2.97 -12.60 -12.33
N ASN A 19 4.31 -12.55 -12.35
CA ASN A 19 5.15 -13.76 -12.45
C ASN A 19 5.28 -14.51 -11.13
N TYR A 20 5.11 -13.83 -10.00
CA TYR A 20 5.14 -14.41 -8.67
C TYR A 20 3.83 -15.10 -8.30
N TYR A 21 2.68 -14.54 -8.75
CA TYR A 21 1.39 -15.23 -8.63
C TYR A 21 1.28 -16.22 -9.78
N PRO A 22 1.53 -17.49 -9.49
CA PRO A 22 1.79 -18.45 -10.52
C PRO A 22 0.56 -18.79 -11.32
N SER A 23 0.85 -19.23 -12.50
CA SER A 23 0.19 -20.37 -13.10
C SER A 23 -0.45 -21.29 -12.03
N LYS A 24 -1.51 -21.93 -12.40
CA LYS A 24 -2.38 -22.87 -11.66
C LYS A 24 -1.74 -23.84 -10.64
N ASP A 25 -0.42 -23.80 -10.43
CA ASP A 25 0.35 -24.72 -9.60
C ASP A 25 0.69 -24.22 -8.19
N VAL A 26 0.37 -22.97 -7.83
CA VAL A 26 0.46 -22.53 -6.44
C VAL A 26 -0.70 -23.11 -5.66
N LYS A 27 -0.34 -23.98 -4.78
CA LYS A 27 -1.25 -24.65 -3.87
C LYS A 27 -2.04 -23.59 -3.09
N SER A 28 -3.34 -23.74 -3.03
CA SER A 28 -4.33 -22.94 -2.29
C SER A 28 -4.04 -22.74 -0.79
N THR A 29 -2.86 -23.12 -0.33
CA THR A 29 -2.38 -23.01 1.06
C THR A 29 -1.58 -21.75 1.33
N GLU A 30 -1.19 -20.98 0.29
CA GLU A 30 -0.49 -19.70 0.47
C GLU A 30 -1.48 -18.62 0.93
N PRO A 31 -1.28 -17.99 2.11
CA PRO A 31 -2.21 -16.98 2.64
C PRO A 31 -2.47 -15.84 1.66
N PHE A 32 -1.45 -15.45 0.89
CA PHE A 32 -1.54 -14.37 -0.10
C PHE A 32 -2.30 -14.75 -1.37
N TYR A 33 -2.54 -16.01 -1.64
CA TYR A 33 -3.27 -16.44 -2.84
C TYR A 33 -4.72 -15.93 -2.85
N TYR A 34 -5.43 -16.10 -1.75
CA TYR A 34 -6.81 -15.63 -1.63
C TYR A 34 -6.89 -14.11 -1.57
N GLU A 35 -5.92 -13.46 -0.93
CA GLU A 35 -5.80 -12.02 -0.92
C GLU A 35 -5.62 -11.47 -2.34
N ALA A 36 -4.72 -12.04 -3.13
CA ALA A 36 -4.52 -11.65 -4.52
C ALA A 36 -5.74 -11.86 -5.40
N LEU A 37 -6.46 -12.96 -5.24
CA LEU A 37 -7.71 -13.21 -5.97
C LEU A 37 -8.80 -12.17 -5.66
N GLY A 38 -8.88 -11.72 -4.39
CA GLY A 38 -9.83 -10.70 -3.97
C GLY A 38 -9.40 -9.27 -4.37
N ILE A 39 -8.10 -8.97 -4.29
CA ILE A 39 -7.56 -7.64 -4.55
C ILE A 39 -7.60 -7.30 -6.05
N THR A 40 -7.27 -8.23 -6.95
CA THR A 40 -7.13 -7.93 -8.38
C THR A 40 -8.38 -7.33 -9.03
N PRO A 41 -9.59 -7.86 -8.87
CA PRO A 41 -10.81 -7.24 -9.41
C PRO A 41 -11.08 -5.87 -8.79
N SER A 42 -10.84 -5.73 -7.49
CA SER A 42 -11.03 -4.47 -6.76
C SER A 42 -10.08 -3.38 -7.26
N LEU A 43 -8.80 -3.70 -7.48
CA LEU A 43 -7.81 -2.77 -8.01
C LEU A 43 -8.15 -2.32 -9.44
N LYS A 44 -8.71 -3.18 -10.29
CA LYS A 44 -9.21 -2.78 -11.62
C LYS A 44 -10.28 -1.70 -11.52
N SER A 45 -11.28 -1.93 -10.69
CA SER A 45 -12.38 -0.97 -10.49
C SER A 45 -11.87 0.34 -9.90
N VAL A 46 -10.96 0.28 -8.93
CA VAL A 46 -10.33 1.46 -8.32
C VAL A 46 -9.51 2.24 -9.35
N LYS A 47 -8.70 1.57 -10.16
CA LYS A 47 -7.92 2.20 -11.23
C LYS A 47 -8.80 3.04 -12.16
N GLU A 48 -9.88 2.46 -12.67
CA GLU A 48 -10.78 3.15 -13.58
C GLU A 48 -11.43 4.39 -12.93
N LYS A 49 -11.84 4.28 -11.68
CA LYS A 49 -12.46 5.37 -10.91
C LYS A 49 -11.46 6.48 -10.57
N ILE A 50 -10.23 6.11 -10.21
CA ILE A 50 -9.18 7.06 -9.86
C ILE A 50 -8.72 7.84 -11.10
N LEU A 51 -8.45 7.17 -12.21
CA LEU A 51 -8.00 7.83 -13.42
C LEU A 51 -9.00 8.85 -13.97
N ARG A 52 -10.30 8.66 -13.73
CA ARG A 52 -11.35 9.63 -14.10
C ARG A 52 -11.33 10.90 -13.24
N LYS A 53 -10.70 10.89 -12.08
CA LYS A 53 -10.68 12.01 -11.12
C LYS A 53 -9.44 12.90 -11.23
N GLY A 54 -8.51 12.58 -12.12
CA GLY A 54 -7.25 13.31 -12.30
C GLY A 54 -6.18 12.99 -11.26
N ASP A 55 -5.21 13.89 -11.10
CA ASP A 55 -3.97 13.63 -10.34
C ASP A 55 -4.18 13.52 -8.82
N HIS A 56 -5.20 14.19 -8.29
CA HIS A 56 -5.53 14.17 -6.86
C HIS A 56 -6.95 13.66 -6.61
N PRO A 57 -7.23 12.37 -6.83
CA PRO A 57 -8.58 11.81 -6.77
C PRO A 57 -9.26 11.96 -5.41
N PHE A 58 -8.49 12.18 -4.34
CA PHE A 58 -9.00 12.41 -2.99
C PHE A 58 -8.98 13.90 -2.59
N GLY A 59 -8.64 14.81 -3.51
CA GLY A 59 -8.67 16.25 -3.28
C GLY A 59 -7.84 16.67 -2.07
N ASN A 60 -8.50 17.26 -1.07
CA ASN A 60 -7.86 17.73 0.17
C ASN A 60 -8.09 16.80 1.37
N LEU A 61 -8.46 15.55 1.15
CA LEU A 61 -8.61 14.59 2.25
C LEU A 61 -7.25 14.38 2.94
N PRO A 62 -7.13 14.62 4.26
CA PRO A 62 -5.90 14.29 4.97
C PRO A 62 -5.63 12.80 4.95
N ILE A 63 -4.45 12.43 4.42
CA ILE A 63 -4.03 11.03 4.29
C ILE A 63 -2.63 10.87 4.88
N VAL A 64 -2.44 9.84 5.70
CA VAL A 64 -1.12 9.34 6.09
C VAL A 64 -0.91 8.00 5.45
N VAL A 65 0.16 7.86 4.68
CA VAL A 65 0.61 6.61 4.07
C VAL A 65 1.79 6.08 4.88
N LEU A 66 1.55 5.05 5.65
CA LEU A 66 2.60 4.33 6.37
C LEU A 66 3.17 3.27 5.45
N THR A 67 4.45 3.37 5.14
CA THR A 67 5.15 2.46 4.23
C THR A 67 6.17 1.66 5.01
N ALA A 68 6.12 0.34 4.91
CA ALA A 68 7.14 -0.54 5.48
C ALA A 68 8.52 -0.20 4.90
N GLY A 69 9.52 -0.15 5.75
CA GLY A 69 10.90 0.20 5.37
C GLY A 69 11.79 -1.00 5.11
N ASN A 70 11.31 -2.21 5.34
CA ASN A 70 12.08 -3.45 5.20
C ASN A 70 11.20 -4.63 4.77
N GLU A 71 10.81 -4.66 3.50
CA GLU A 71 10.04 -5.80 2.93
C GLU A 71 10.89 -7.05 2.70
N LYS A 72 12.23 -6.96 2.88
CA LYS A 72 13.15 -8.10 2.72
C LYS A 72 12.84 -9.25 3.69
N ASP A 73 12.23 -8.93 4.83
CA ASP A 73 11.82 -9.95 5.80
C ASP A 73 10.74 -10.89 5.26
N LEU A 74 10.08 -10.54 4.16
CA LEU A 74 9.15 -11.44 3.47
C LEU A 74 9.84 -12.58 2.69
N GLY A 75 11.17 -12.61 2.68
CA GLY A 75 11.97 -13.72 2.14
C GLY A 75 12.03 -13.82 0.62
N TYR A 76 11.00 -13.36 -0.07
CA TYR A 76 10.92 -13.35 -1.54
C TYR A 76 11.09 -11.95 -2.15
N PHE A 77 11.12 -10.91 -1.33
CA PHE A 77 11.32 -9.53 -1.79
C PHE A 77 12.78 -9.28 -2.15
N THR A 78 13.04 -8.98 -3.40
CA THR A 78 14.36 -8.54 -3.85
C THR A 78 14.53 -7.04 -3.65
N ALA A 79 15.76 -6.55 -3.69
CA ALA A 79 16.02 -5.10 -3.60
C ALA A 79 15.31 -4.28 -4.69
N SER A 80 15.12 -4.88 -5.87
CA SER A 80 14.39 -4.23 -6.95
C SER A 80 12.86 -4.22 -6.71
N MET A 81 12.31 -5.26 -6.09
CA MET A 81 10.91 -5.30 -5.68
C MET A 81 10.64 -4.27 -4.59
N GLU A 82 11.53 -4.14 -3.63
CA GLU A 82 11.49 -3.11 -2.60
C GLU A 82 11.45 -1.70 -3.21
N HIS A 83 12.34 -1.43 -4.18
CA HIS A 83 12.35 -0.14 -4.87
C HIS A 83 11.03 0.17 -5.57
N ASP A 84 10.45 -0.80 -6.28
CA ASP A 84 9.18 -0.66 -6.98
C ASP A 84 8.04 -0.41 -5.97
N TRP A 85 8.01 -1.17 -4.87
CA TRP A 85 7.03 -1.01 -3.79
C TRP A 85 7.07 0.40 -3.20
N GLN A 86 8.27 0.87 -2.83
CA GLN A 86 8.46 2.23 -2.34
C GLN A 86 7.99 3.29 -3.34
N SER A 87 8.17 3.03 -4.64
CA SER A 87 7.67 3.92 -5.70
C SER A 87 6.12 3.95 -5.72
N PHE A 88 5.47 2.81 -5.56
CA PHE A 88 4.01 2.74 -5.52
C PHE A 88 3.44 3.47 -4.29
N GLN A 89 4.07 3.31 -3.13
CA GLN A 89 3.66 4.02 -1.92
C GLN A 89 3.82 5.54 -2.06
N ARG A 90 4.90 6.01 -2.71
CA ARG A 90 5.06 7.44 -3.05
C ARG A 90 3.97 7.95 -4.00
N GLN A 91 3.55 7.14 -4.96
CA GLN A 91 2.44 7.52 -5.85
C GLN A 91 1.11 7.55 -5.09
N LEU A 92 0.89 6.62 -4.17
CA LEU A 92 -0.29 6.62 -3.31
C LEU A 92 -0.36 7.89 -2.47
N SER A 93 0.77 8.36 -1.94
CA SER A 93 0.82 9.62 -1.18
C SER A 93 0.55 10.87 -2.02
N LYS A 94 0.58 10.79 -3.35
CA LYS A 94 0.23 11.92 -4.23
C LYS A 94 -1.26 11.98 -4.57
N THR A 95 -2.06 11.03 -4.12
CA THR A 95 -3.50 10.99 -4.44
C THR A 95 -4.33 12.05 -3.72
N SER A 96 -3.74 12.76 -2.77
CA SER A 96 -4.35 13.91 -2.09
C SER A 96 -3.34 15.04 -1.93
N ASN A 97 -3.84 16.31 -1.97
CA ASN A 97 -3.03 17.49 -1.69
C ASN A 97 -2.59 17.60 -0.21
N LYS A 98 -3.27 16.88 0.69
CA LYS A 98 -3.00 16.86 2.14
C LYS A 98 -2.53 15.48 2.58
N SER A 99 -1.66 14.87 1.79
CA SER A 99 -1.11 13.56 2.09
C SER A 99 0.33 13.64 2.59
N VAL A 100 0.66 12.74 3.51
CA VAL A 100 2.03 12.57 4.05
C VAL A 100 2.39 11.11 3.95
N GLN A 101 3.62 10.81 3.48
CA GLN A 101 4.19 9.48 3.56
C GLN A 101 5.16 9.40 4.74
N VAL A 102 5.04 8.34 5.53
CA VAL A 102 5.95 7.99 6.62
C VAL A 102 6.58 6.64 6.34
N ASN A 103 7.90 6.61 6.19
CA ASN A 103 8.65 5.36 6.05
C ASN A 103 8.95 4.78 7.44
N VAL A 104 8.41 3.61 7.72
CA VAL A 104 8.53 2.89 8.99
C VAL A 104 9.75 1.96 8.92
N LYS A 105 10.94 2.53 9.12
CA LYS A 105 12.25 1.91 8.82
C LYS A 105 12.48 0.54 9.45
N ASN A 106 11.93 0.30 10.63
CA ASN A 106 12.16 -0.93 11.40
C ASN A 106 10.94 -1.89 11.34
N SER A 107 10.15 -1.79 10.28
CA SER A 107 8.99 -2.66 10.10
C SER A 107 9.02 -3.30 8.73
N SER A 108 8.59 -4.56 8.68
CA SER A 108 8.16 -5.23 7.45
C SER A 108 6.71 -4.88 7.14
N HIS A 109 6.11 -5.55 6.16
CA HIS A 109 4.73 -5.37 5.72
C HIS A 109 3.69 -5.29 6.85
N PHE A 110 3.90 -6.02 7.92
CA PHE A 110 2.98 -6.07 9.07
C PHE A 110 3.27 -4.98 10.10
N ILE A 111 3.20 -3.69 9.71
CA ILE A 111 3.45 -2.54 10.60
C ILE A 111 2.62 -2.63 11.88
N GLN A 112 1.38 -3.09 11.78
CA GLN A 112 0.47 -3.27 12.91
C GLN A 112 0.96 -4.28 13.95
N ILE A 113 1.90 -5.15 13.58
CA ILE A 113 2.50 -6.13 14.51
C ILE A 113 3.80 -5.58 15.10
N TYR A 114 4.62 -4.94 14.27
CA TYR A 114 5.98 -4.53 14.65
C TYR A 114 6.03 -3.15 15.30
N GLN A 115 5.19 -2.22 14.85
CA GLN A 115 5.16 -0.82 15.34
C GLN A 115 3.72 -0.28 15.36
N PRO A 116 2.80 -0.87 16.16
CA PRO A 116 1.40 -0.47 16.20
C PRO A 116 1.20 0.98 16.68
N GLU A 117 2.10 1.50 17.51
CA GLU A 117 2.06 2.86 18.03
C GLU A 117 2.11 3.91 16.92
N ILE A 118 2.86 3.71 15.85
CA ILE A 118 2.91 4.64 14.71
C ILE A 118 1.54 4.78 14.03
N ILE A 119 0.77 3.70 13.98
CA ILE A 119 -0.59 3.71 13.41
C ILE A 119 -1.50 4.53 14.32
N VAL A 120 -1.44 4.26 15.63
CA VAL A 120 -2.24 4.97 16.63
C VAL A 120 -1.93 6.46 16.62
N ASP A 121 -0.66 6.83 16.67
CA ASP A 121 -0.21 8.23 16.65
C ASP A 121 -0.65 8.94 15.36
N SER A 122 -0.55 8.27 14.20
CA SER A 122 -1.01 8.81 12.93
C SER A 122 -2.51 9.08 12.91
N ILE A 123 -3.30 8.23 13.54
CA ILE A 123 -4.75 8.42 13.69
C ILE A 123 -5.04 9.62 14.60
N TYR A 124 -4.39 9.69 15.77
CA TYR A 124 -4.55 10.82 16.71
C TYR A 124 -4.18 12.14 16.07
N ASP A 125 -3.08 12.21 15.34
CA ASP A 125 -2.64 13.41 14.65
C ASP A 125 -3.65 13.87 13.61
N LEU A 126 -4.24 12.94 12.87
CA LEU A 126 -5.29 13.28 11.91
C LEU A 126 -6.54 13.82 12.59
N ILE A 127 -6.93 13.25 13.74
CA ILE A 127 -8.11 13.71 14.51
C ILE A 127 -7.87 15.11 15.06
N LYS A 128 -6.71 15.36 15.67
CA LYS A 128 -6.38 16.68 16.25
C LYS A 128 -6.29 17.80 15.23
N LYS A 129 -5.93 17.49 14.00
CA LYS A 129 -5.84 18.47 12.89
C LYS A 129 -7.16 18.76 12.19
N GLN A 130 -8.24 18.07 12.55
CA GLN A 130 -9.57 18.38 12.04
C GLN A 130 -10.08 19.62 12.78
N PRO A 131 -10.46 20.69 12.08
CA PRO A 131 -11.21 21.77 12.71
C PRO A 131 -12.52 21.21 13.25
N GLY A 132 -12.80 21.48 14.51
CA GLY A 132 -14.07 21.12 15.14
C GLY A 132 -15.25 21.78 14.45
#